data_dcd3a44d68c26905dc679593ad391b31
#
_entry.id   dcd3a44d68c26905dc679593ad391b31
#
_cell.length_a   1.000
_cell.length_b   1.000
_cell.length_c   1.000
_cell.angle_alpha   90.00
_cell.angle_beta   90.00
_cell.angle_gamma   90.00
#
_symmetry.space_group_name_H-M   'P 1'
#
loop_
_entity.id
_entity.type
_entity.pdbx_description
1 polymer ?
#
loop_
_entity_poly.entity_id
_entity_poly.type
_entity_poly.pdbx_seq_one_letter_code
_entity_poly.pdbx_strand_id
1 'polypeptide(L)'
;MGLSSWWSGSARREHPDRPFTGYKLAHAALSADGARTGFAGLTMGAGHVYGVVADATCVWNSRHQSPRRWCGCGFYCLHALTDALSLGCATENRSALLLEVAASGRYIRYERGLRYSRQRIRAIKQAWCGCGRPGVALADAGSGLVGWRHLAPACDQCVAGRPTLTLREFVARLDGRIRIDEGPDGMAQLPGMAAPAEVTPEQPFAVLTAEIALLHARLDNLQARLDG
;
A
#
# COMPACT_ATOMS: atom_id res chain seq x y z
N MET A 1 0.33 -6.05 13.82
CA MET A 1 1.70 -5.45 13.87
C MET A 1 1.67 -4.18 13.05
N GLY A 2 1.68 -3.02 13.72
CA GLY A 2 1.58 -1.73 13.02
C GLY A 2 2.78 -1.47 12.10
N LEU A 3 2.57 -0.80 10.98
CA LEU A 3 3.59 -0.39 9.99
C LEU A 3 4.78 0.37 10.64
N SER A 4 4.61 0.92 11.84
CA SER A 4 5.62 1.68 12.58
C SER A 4 6.84 0.83 13.01
N SER A 5 6.68 -0.47 13.26
CA SER A 5 7.81 -1.32 13.68
C SER A 5 8.75 -1.69 12.54
N TRP A 6 8.33 -1.52 11.28
CA TRP A 6 9.11 -1.84 10.10
C TRP A 6 10.09 -0.74 9.69
N TRP A 7 9.97 0.44 10.30
CA TRP A 7 10.69 1.66 9.90
C TRP A 7 11.68 2.16 10.95
N SER A 8 12.04 1.34 11.93
CA SER A 8 13.09 1.65 12.90
C SER A 8 14.46 1.39 12.28
N GLY A 9 15.27 2.42 12.13
CA GLY A 9 16.64 2.32 11.60
C GLY A 9 17.29 3.69 11.39
N SER A 10 18.62 3.71 11.29
CA SER A 10 19.41 4.92 11.04
C SER A 10 19.15 5.46 9.63
N ALA A 11 18.57 6.65 9.55
CA ALA A 11 18.22 7.26 8.27
C ALA A 11 19.38 8.12 7.74
N ARG A 12 20.02 7.70 6.66
CA ARG A 12 20.93 8.54 5.86
C ARG A 12 20.16 9.26 4.76
N ARG A 13 20.52 10.51 4.50
CA ARG A 13 19.97 11.31 3.41
C ARG A 13 20.93 11.21 2.24
N GLU A 14 20.56 10.43 1.24
CA GLU A 14 21.38 10.19 0.06
C GLU A 14 20.54 10.48 -1.19
N HIS A 15 21.19 10.80 -2.30
CA HIS A 15 20.56 10.88 -3.60
C HIS A 15 21.10 9.74 -4.46
N PRO A 16 20.30 8.77 -4.87
CA PRO A 16 20.79 7.68 -5.68
C PRO A 16 21.03 8.15 -7.12
N ASP A 17 22.14 7.74 -7.71
CA ASP A 17 22.44 7.95 -9.12
C ASP A 17 21.48 7.18 -10.05
N ARG A 18 20.91 6.09 -9.52
CA ARG A 18 19.95 5.25 -10.22
C ARG A 18 18.73 5.00 -9.33
N PRO A 19 17.50 4.91 -9.92
CA PRO A 19 16.32 4.57 -9.16
C PRO A 19 16.44 3.20 -8.47
N PHE A 20 16.02 3.11 -7.22
CA PHE A 20 15.90 1.84 -6.51
C PHE A 20 14.63 1.13 -6.92
N THR A 21 14.72 -0.17 -7.15
CA THR A 21 13.53 -1.02 -7.25
C THR A 21 13.02 -1.32 -5.85
N GLY A 22 11.71 -1.19 -5.65
CA GLY A 22 11.05 -1.53 -4.40
C GLY A 22 9.63 -2.00 -4.65
N TYR A 23 9.01 -2.50 -3.58
CA TYR A 23 7.66 -3.07 -3.62
C TYR A 23 6.77 -2.35 -2.62
N LYS A 24 5.53 -2.07 -3.02
CA LYS A 24 4.57 -1.41 -2.15
C LYS A 24 3.16 -1.88 -2.41
N LEU A 25 2.30 -1.70 -1.42
CA LEU A 25 0.87 -1.87 -1.57
C LEU A 25 0.20 -0.51 -1.82
N ALA A 26 -0.82 -0.50 -2.66
CA ALA A 26 -1.66 0.67 -2.90
C ALA A 26 -3.08 0.25 -3.32
N HIS A 27 -4.07 1.05 -2.97
CA HIS A 27 -5.41 0.87 -3.49
C HIS A 27 -5.48 1.35 -4.94
N ALA A 28 -6.19 0.63 -5.79
CA ALA A 28 -6.61 1.13 -7.08
C ALA A 28 -7.71 2.19 -6.90
N ALA A 29 -7.70 3.22 -7.71
CA ALA A 29 -8.70 4.27 -7.69
C ALA A 29 -9.23 4.58 -9.10
N LEU A 30 -10.53 4.85 -9.20
CA LEU A 30 -11.21 5.26 -10.42
C LEU A 30 -11.84 6.63 -10.18
N SER A 31 -11.64 7.59 -11.07
CA SER A 31 -12.29 8.89 -11.00
C SER A 31 -13.82 8.77 -11.08
N ALA A 32 -14.53 9.72 -10.50
CA ALA A 32 -16.01 9.69 -10.43
C ALA A 32 -16.67 9.63 -11.82
N ASP A 33 -16.03 10.22 -12.83
CA ASP A 33 -16.46 10.18 -14.24
C ASP A 33 -16.06 8.88 -14.96
N GLY A 34 -15.29 7.99 -14.30
CA GLY A 34 -14.82 6.74 -14.88
C GLY A 34 -13.70 6.89 -15.93
N ALA A 35 -13.24 8.11 -16.23
CA ALA A 35 -12.32 8.36 -17.32
C ALA A 35 -10.85 8.07 -16.97
N ARG A 36 -10.46 8.23 -15.70
CA ARG A 36 -9.08 8.11 -15.23
C ARG A 36 -8.96 7.12 -14.10
N THR A 37 -7.79 6.49 -14.05
CA THR A 37 -7.40 5.61 -12.95
C THR A 37 -6.13 6.11 -12.28
N GLY A 38 -5.89 5.66 -11.08
CA GLY A 38 -4.71 6.02 -10.30
C GLY A 38 -4.56 5.10 -9.09
N PHE A 39 -3.67 5.47 -8.20
CA PHE A 39 -3.36 4.70 -7.00
C PHE A 39 -3.48 5.60 -5.76
N ALA A 40 -3.91 5.03 -4.66
CA ALA A 40 -3.95 5.69 -3.35
C ALA A 40 -3.11 4.90 -2.34
N GLY A 41 -2.52 5.60 -1.38
CA GLY A 41 -1.74 4.96 -0.31
C GLY A 41 -2.65 4.20 0.67
N LEU A 42 -2.05 3.27 1.46
CA LEU A 42 -2.76 2.48 2.49
C LEU A 42 -3.02 3.27 3.78
N THR A 43 -2.27 4.31 4.04
CA THR A 43 -2.28 5.02 5.32
C THR A 43 -2.83 6.44 5.19
N MET A 44 -2.67 7.25 6.23
CA MET A 44 -3.21 8.61 6.36
C MET A 44 -2.83 9.60 5.23
N GLY A 45 -1.82 9.29 4.41
CA GLY A 45 -1.60 9.93 3.10
C GLY A 45 -2.55 9.45 2.01
N ALA A 46 -3.47 8.54 2.33
CA ALA A 46 -4.46 7.97 1.42
C ALA A 46 -5.42 9.01 0.82
N GLY A 47 -5.49 10.21 1.38
CA GLY A 47 -6.27 11.33 0.83
C GLY A 47 -5.78 11.85 -0.52
N HIS A 48 -4.79 11.20 -1.15
CA HIS A 48 -4.21 11.66 -2.41
C HIS A 48 -4.09 10.51 -3.41
N VAL A 49 -4.75 10.65 -4.55
CA VAL A 49 -4.58 9.73 -5.68
C VAL A 49 -3.42 10.22 -6.54
N TYR A 50 -2.55 9.31 -6.91
CA TYR A 50 -1.38 9.58 -7.74
C TYR A 50 -1.35 8.66 -8.96
N GLY A 51 -0.69 9.14 -10.03
CA GLY A 51 -0.53 8.42 -11.28
C GLY A 51 0.71 7.51 -11.30
N VAL A 52 1.11 7.14 -12.52
CA VAL A 52 2.29 6.27 -12.74
C VAL A 52 3.58 6.94 -12.29
N VAL A 53 3.73 8.24 -12.52
CA VAL A 53 4.84 9.05 -12.01
C VAL A 53 4.30 10.05 -11.03
N ALA A 54 4.90 10.13 -9.86
CA ALA A 54 4.44 11.04 -8.82
C ALA A 54 5.57 11.54 -7.94
N ASP A 55 5.44 12.78 -7.49
CA ASP A 55 6.29 13.41 -6.49
C ASP A 55 5.54 13.49 -5.15
N ALA A 56 6.23 13.14 -4.07
CA ALA A 56 5.65 13.18 -2.73
C ALA A 56 5.63 14.61 -2.20
N THR A 57 4.46 15.06 -1.81
CA THR A 57 4.26 16.31 -1.07
C THR A 57 3.94 16.01 0.40
N CYS A 58 4.24 16.94 1.28
CA CYS A 58 3.84 16.83 2.66
C CYS A 58 2.41 17.33 2.84
N VAL A 59 1.50 16.45 3.25
CA VAL A 59 0.09 16.80 3.50
C VAL A 59 -0.10 17.61 4.79
N TRP A 60 0.87 17.55 5.72
CA TRP A 60 0.81 18.23 7.00
C TRP A 60 1.44 19.63 6.98
N ASN A 61 2.42 19.84 6.12
CA ASN A 61 3.19 21.09 6.08
C ASN A 61 3.89 21.27 4.74
N SER A 62 3.42 22.21 3.95
CA SER A 62 4.01 22.56 2.65
C SER A 62 5.39 23.23 2.73
N ARG A 63 5.84 23.63 3.95
CA ARG A 63 7.10 24.38 4.12
C ARG A 63 8.35 23.52 4.08
N HIS A 64 8.25 22.21 3.98
CA HIS A 64 9.40 21.33 3.83
C HIS A 64 9.25 20.38 2.66
N GLN A 65 10.37 20.03 2.10
CA GLN A 65 10.44 19.04 1.04
C GLN A 65 10.36 17.61 1.60
N SER A 66 9.54 16.77 0.97
CA SER A 66 9.42 15.34 1.30
C SER A 66 10.60 14.52 0.75
N PRO A 67 11.05 13.45 1.42
CA PRO A 67 10.77 13.09 2.80
C PRO A 67 11.57 13.94 3.80
N ARG A 68 11.03 14.15 5.00
CA ARG A 68 11.76 14.81 6.10
C ARG A 68 11.87 13.87 7.31
N ARG A 69 13.02 13.87 7.99
CA ARG A 69 13.35 12.92 9.05
C ARG A 69 12.30 12.89 10.18
N TRP A 70 11.85 14.05 10.60
CA TRP A 70 10.90 14.25 11.71
C TRP A 70 9.43 14.38 11.25
N CYS A 71 9.14 14.00 10.02
CA CYS A 71 7.80 14.01 9.46
C CYS A 71 7.56 12.69 8.72
N GLY A 72 6.37 12.11 8.84
CA GLY A 72 5.99 10.87 8.15
C GLY A 72 5.76 11.02 6.64
N CYS A 73 6.02 12.20 6.04
CA CYS A 73 5.79 12.44 4.62
C CYS A 73 6.76 11.68 3.72
N GLY A 74 6.31 11.38 2.50
CA GLY A 74 7.05 10.63 1.49
C GLY A 74 6.31 9.39 1.03
N PHE A 75 6.70 8.85 -0.10
CA PHE A 75 6.30 7.52 -0.50
C PHE A 75 7.13 6.48 0.24
N TYR A 76 6.55 5.30 0.43
CA TYR A 76 7.19 4.17 1.11
C TYR A 76 7.22 2.97 0.17
N CYS A 77 8.33 2.21 0.17
CA CYS A 77 8.40 0.88 -0.43
C CYS A 77 9.31 -0.02 0.40
N LEU A 78 9.14 -1.31 0.24
CA LEU A 78 9.96 -2.35 0.84
C LEU A 78 11.04 -2.79 -0.16
N HIS A 79 12.20 -3.25 0.34
CA HIS A 79 13.28 -3.73 -0.51
C HIS A 79 12.95 -5.10 -1.10
N ALA A 80 12.37 -5.99 -0.30
CA ALA A 80 12.07 -7.35 -0.67
C ALA A 80 10.60 -7.53 -1.07
N LEU A 81 10.37 -8.30 -2.13
CA LEU A 81 9.03 -8.71 -2.54
C LEU A 81 8.33 -9.53 -1.45
N THR A 82 9.07 -10.42 -0.78
CA THR A 82 8.56 -11.26 0.31
C THR A 82 8.00 -10.44 1.48
N ASP A 83 8.64 -9.33 1.82
CA ASP A 83 8.16 -8.42 2.86
C ASP A 83 6.86 -7.73 2.45
N ALA A 84 6.77 -7.33 1.18
CA ALA A 84 5.57 -6.71 0.66
C ALA A 84 4.39 -7.70 0.55
N LEU A 85 4.67 -8.96 0.19
CA LEU A 85 3.70 -10.04 0.21
C LEU A 85 3.18 -10.31 1.64
N SER A 86 4.08 -10.42 2.60
CA SER A 86 3.73 -10.57 4.01
C SER A 86 2.83 -9.44 4.53
N LEU A 87 3.14 -8.19 4.13
CA LEU A 87 2.29 -7.04 4.46
C LEU A 87 0.91 -7.14 3.81
N GLY A 88 0.83 -7.67 2.58
CA GLY A 88 -0.42 -7.89 1.84
C GLY A 88 -1.32 -8.97 2.45
N CYS A 89 -0.77 -9.88 3.27
CA CYS A 89 -1.55 -10.90 3.97
C CYS A 89 -2.40 -10.34 5.12
N ALA A 90 -2.08 -9.15 5.63
CA ALA A 90 -2.86 -8.50 6.67
C ALA A 90 -4.27 -8.17 6.15
N THR A 91 -5.29 -8.40 6.98
CA THR A 91 -6.70 -8.28 6.59
C THR A 91 -7.03 -6.90 6.02
N GLU A 92 -6.48 -5.85 6.62
CA GLU A 92 -6.66 -4.46 6.21
C GLU A 92 -6.06 -4.14 4.83
N ASN A 93 -5.12 -4.95 4.37
CA ASN A 93 -4.40 -4.73 3.10
C ASN A 93 -4.87 -5.62 1.95
N ARG A 94 -5.81 -6.54 2.20
CA ARG A 94 -6.28 -7.51 1.18
C ARG A 94 -6.91 -6.89 -0.05
N SER A 95 -7.40 -5.66 0.04
CA SER A 95 -7.98 -4.92 -1.09
C SER A 95 -6.94 -4.14 -1.90
N ALA A 96 -5.67 -4.20 -1.53
CA ALA A 96 -4.61 -3.46 -2.19
C ALA A 96 -3.97 -4.26 -3.32
N LEU A 97 -3.45 -3.53 -4.32
CA LEU A 97 -2.57 -4.07 -5.35
C LEU A 97 -1.13 -4.08 -4.85
N LEU A 98 -0.38 -5.12 -5.17
CA LEU A 98 1.06 -5.17 -4.98
C LEU A 98 1.77 -4.60 -6.22
N LEU A 99 2.53 -3.55 -6.02
CA LEU A 99 3.20 -2.79 -7.06
C LEU A 99 4.73 -2.92 -6.98
N GLU A 100 5.37 -3.00 -8.14
CA GLU A 100 6.80 -2.74 -8.31
C GLU A 100 6.98 -1.27 -8.67
N VAL A 101 7.88 -0.59 -7.95
CA VAL A 101 8.16 0.83 -8.14
C VAL A 101 9.64 1.10 -8.34
N ALA A 102 9.94 2.15 -9.12
CA ALA A 102 11.25 2.79 -9.16
C ALA A 102 11.21 4.01 -8.23
N ALA A 103 11.90 3.90 -7.12
CA ALA A 103 12.06 4.97 -6.14
C ALA A 103 13.26 5.84 -6.49
N SER A 104 13.09 7.16 -6.50
CA SER A 104 14.12 8.12 -6.86
C SER A 104 13.98 9.43 -6.08
N GLY A 105 14.85 10.38 -6.39
CA GLY A 105 14.92 11.66 -5.71
C GLY A 105 15.52 11.51 -4.31
N ARG A 106 15.12 12.34 -3.37
CA ARG A 106 15.59 12.26 -1.99
C ARG A 106 14.97 11.06 -1.30
N TYR A 107 15.74 10.36 -0.47
CA TYR A 107 15.24 9.22 0.26
C TYR A 107 15.84 9.11 1.67
N ILE A 108 15.19 8.34 2.47
CA ILE A 108 15.61 7.89 3.79
C ILE A 108 15.55 6.38 3.75
N ARG A 109 16.71 5.74 3.98
CA ARG A 109 16.81 4.29 4.00
C ARG A 109 16.50 3.76 5.40
N TYR A 110 15.76 2.67 5.42
CA TYR A 110 15.48 1.85 6.60
C TYR A 110 15.95 0.42 6.33
N GLU A 111 16.00 -0.40 7.34
CA GLU A 111 16.44 -1.79 7.24
C GLU A 111 15.65 -2.57 6.17
N ARG A 112 14.32 -2.42 6.15
CA ARG A 112 13.43 -3.20 5.27
C ARG A 112 12.86 -2.39 4.10
N GLY A 113 13.18 -1.12 3.96
CA GLY A 113 12.60 -0.31 2.90
C GLY A 113 13.13 1.11 2.78
N LEU A 114 12.49 1.87 1.94
CA LEU A 114 12.80 3.26 1.65
C LEU A 114 11.59 4.15 1.89
N ARG A 115 11.85 5.36 2.33
CA ARG A 115 10.93 6.50 2.23
C ARG A 115 11.54 7.53 1.28
N TYR A 116 10.82 7.94 0.26
CA TYR A 116 11.40 8.67 -0.87
C TYR A 116 10.45 9.74 -1.44
N SER A 117 11.03 10.64 -2.25
CA SER A 117 10.30 11.80 -2.77
C SER A 117 9.66 11.59 -4.13
N ARG A 118 10.17 10.70 -4.96
CA ARG A 118 9.67 10.49 -6.32
C ARG A 118 9.57 9.02 -6.65
N GLN A 119 8.47 8.63 -7.29
CA GLN A 119 8.27 7.26 -7.76
C GLN A 119 7.83 7.21 -9.22
N ARG A 120 8.16 6.07 -9.83
CA ARG A 120 7.51 5.58 -11.05
C ARG A 120 7.04 4.16 -10.80
N ILE A 121 5.76 3.90 -10.98
CA ILE A 121 5.21 2.54 -10.94
C ILE A 121 5.65 1.83 -12.20
N ARG A 122 6.19 0.62 -12.07
CA ARG A 122 6.69 -0.22 -13.16
C ARG A 122 5.74 -1.33 -13.53
N ALA A 123 5.16 -1.97 -12.51
CA ALA A 123 4.27 -3.10 -12.70
C ALA A 123 3.26 -3.26 -11.57
N ILE A 124 2.12 -3.86 -11.89
CA ILE A 124 1.26 -4.54 -10.93
C ILE A 124 1.77 -5.97 -10.84
N LYS A 125 2.29 -6.35 -9.67
CA LYS A 125 2.86 -7.68 -9.42
C LYS A 125 1.78 -8.68 -9.04
N GLN A 126 0.80 -8.24 -8.24
CA GLN A 126 -0.29 -9.09 -7.76
C GLN A 126 -1.53 -8.27 -7.42
N ALA A 127 -2.68 -8.91 -7.63
CA ALA A 127 -4.01 -8.46 -7.23
C ALA A 127 -4.74 -9.65 -6.61
N TRP A 128 -5.00 -9.59 -5.28
CA TRP A 128 -5.68 -10.67 -4.58
C TRP A 128 -7.10 -10.27 -4.21
N CYS A 129 -8.06 -11.14 -4.53
CA CYS A 129 -9.42 -11.00 -4.02
C CYS A 129 -9.43 -11.15 -2.49
N GLY A 130 -10.32 -10.43 -1.82
CA GLY A 130 -10.49 -10.54 -0.37
C GLY A 130 -10.79 -11.96 0.13
N CYS A 131 -11.25 -12.87 -0.74
CA CYS A 131 -11.45 -14.29 -0.43
C CYS A 131 -10.16 -15.14 -0.55
N GLY A 132 -9.01 -14.53 -0.87
CA GLY A 132 -7.73 -15.22 -1.00
C GLY A 132 -7.43 -15.83 -2.37
N ARG A 133 -8.31 -15.64 -3.36
CA ARG A 133 -8.07 -16.07 -4.75
C ARG A 133 -7.41 -14.96 -5.58
N PRO A 134 -6.76 -15.30 -6.68
CA PRO A 134 -6.29 -14.30 -7.65
C PRO A 134 -7.45 -13.41 -8.12
N GLY A 135 -7.23 -12.11 -8.13
CA GLY A 135 -8.18 -11.14 -8.66
C GLY A 135 -8.07 -11.06 -10.19
N VAL A 136 -9.17 -11.23 -10.87
CA VAL A 136 -9.26 -11.12 -12.35
C VAL A 136 -9.77 -9.75 -12.79
N ALA A 137 -10.43 -9.03 -11.89
CA ALA A 137 -10.98 -7.69 -12.13
C ALA A 137 -10.89 -6.83 -10.87
N LEU A 138 -11.19 -5.56 -11.03
CA LEU A 138 -11.30 -4.56 -9.97
C LEU A 138 -12.77 -4.18 -9.82
N ALA A 139 -13.34 -4.37 -8.64
CA ALA A 139 -14.71 -3.98 -8.29
C ALA A 139 -14.72 -2.77 -7.35
N ASP A 140 -15.79 -2.03 -7.31
CA ASP A 140 -15.98 -0.94 -6.35
C ASP A 140 -15.84 -1.48 -4.92
N ALA A 141 -14.93 -0.87 -4.15
CA ALA A 141 -14.64 -1.26 -2.76
C ALA A 141 -15.65 -0.69 -1.75
N GLY A 142 -16.63 0.11 -2.18
CA GLY A 142 -17.57 0.81 -1.30
C GLY A 142 -16.93 1.96 -0.50
N SER A 143 -15.73 2.38 -0.86
CA SER A 143 -14.98 3.46 -0.22
C SER A 143 -14.28 4.33 -1.26
N GLY A 144 -13.75 5.48 -0.85
CA GLY A 144 -13.04 6.35 -1.78
C GLY A 144 -12.70 7.70 -1.18
N LEU A 145 -12.35 8.62 -2.06
CA LEU A 145 -12.00 10.01 -1.79
C LEU A 145 -12.91 10.91 -2.61
N VAL A 146 -12.95 12.18 -2.28
CA VAL A 146 -13.69 13.16 -3.07
C VAL A 146 -13.23 13.11 -4.54
N GLY A 147 -14.16 12.77 -5.43
CA GLY A 147 -13.90 12.63 -6.87
C GLY A 147 -13.27 11.29 -7.29
N TRP A 148 -13.02 10.34 -6.36
CA TRP A 148 -12.42 9.04 -6.64
C TRP A 148 -13.08 7.92 -5.86
N ARG A 149 -13.31 6.78 -6.49
CA ARG A 149 -13.75 5.53 -5.87
C ARG A 149 -12.56 4.58 -5.73
N HIS A 150 -12.41 3.96 -4.58
CA HIS A 150 -11.44 2.87 -4.43
C HIS A 150 -11.97 1.62 -5.10
N LEU A 151 -11.08 0.89 -5.76
CA LEU A 151 -11.37 -0.39 -6.37
C LEU A 151 -10.59 -1.47 -5.63
N ALA A 152 -11.23 -2.62 -5.40
CA ALA A 152 -10.63 -3.79 -4.80
C ALA A 152 -10.54 -4.92 -5.83
N PRO A 153 -9.45 -5.70 -5.82
CA PRO A 153 -9.36 -6.90 -6.65
C PRO A 153 -10.46 -7.91 -6.30
N ALA A 154 -11.08 -8.48 -7.32
CA ALA A 154 -12.11 -9.49 -7.17
C ALA A 154 -11.86 -10.65 -8.12
N CYS A 155 -12.04 -11.89 -7.63
CA CYS A 155 -11.99 -13.09 -8.46
C CYS A 155 -13.31 -13.28 -9.22
N ASP A 156 -13.33 -14.24 -10.15
CA ASP A 156 -14.47 -14.60 -10.97
C ASP A 156 -15.75 -14.87 -10.17
N GLN A 157 -15.63 -15.49 -8.99
CA GLN A 157 -16.78 -15.79 -8.13
C GLN A 157 -17.27 -14.57 -7.36
N CYS A 158 -16.37 -13.69 -6.90
CA CYS A 158 -16.72 -12.51 -6.11
C CYS A 158 -17.17 -11.32 -7.00
N VAL A 159 -16.96 -11.40 -8.30
CA VAL A 159 -17.30 -10.37 -9.28
C VAL A 159 -18.77 -10.43 -9.71
N ALA A 160 -19.43 -11.55 -9.51
CA ALA A 160 -20.78 -11.81 -10.06
C ALA A 160 -21.76 -10.68 -9.78
N GLY A 161 -22.31 -10.09 -10.86
CA GLY A 161 -23.34 -9.04 -10.81
C GLY A 161 -22.85 -7.65 -10.36
N ARG A 162 -21.54 -7.43 -10.19
CA ARG A 162 -20.97 -6.13 -9.80
C ARG A 162 -20.33 -5.43 -11.00
N PRO A 163 -20.44 -4.11 -11.11
CA PRO A 163 -19.67 -3.35 -12.07
C PRO A 163 -18.16 -3.52 -11.80
N THR A 164 -17.42 -3.90 -12.80
CA THR A 164 -15.99 -4.18 -12.70
C THR A 164 -15.20 -3.57 -13.82
N LEU A 165 -13.91 -3.39 -13.56
CA LEU A 165 -12.91 -2.95 -14.51
C LEU A 165 -11.83 -4.03 -14.56
N THR A 166 -11.48 -4.53 -15.74
CA THR A 166 -10.34 -5.45 -15.85
C THR A 166 -9.02 -4.72 -15.53
N LEU A 167 -8.00 -5.46 -15.11
CA LEU A 167 -6.67 -4.86 -14.87
C LEU A 167 -6.12 -4.18 -16.14
N ARG A 168 -6.42 -4.72 -17.32
CA ARG A 168 -6.00 -4.12 -18.61
C ARG A 168 -6.71 -2.79 -18.87
N GLU A 169 -8.02 -2.71 -18.64
CA GLU A 169 -8.77 -1.46 -18.77
C GLU A 169 -8.33 -0.43 -17.72
N PHE A 170 -8.02 -0.88 -16.48
CA PHE A 170 -7.46 -0.03 -15.45
C PHE A 170 -6.14 0.60 -15.90
N VAL A 171 -5.21 -0.23 -16.39
CA VAL A 171 -3.90 0.23 -16.87
C VAL A 171 -4.03 1.12 -18.10
N ALA A 172 -5.00 0.86 -18.99
CA ALA A 172 -5.24 1.67 -20.19
C ALA A 172 -5.72 3.11 -19.86
N ARG A 173 -6.31 3.33 -18.67
CA ARG A 173 -6.77 4.65 -18.21
C ARG A 173 -5.78 5.37 -17.30
N LEU A 174 -4.59 4.79 -17.08
CA LEU A 174 -3.51 5.46 -16.35
C LEU A 174 -2.83 6.53 -17.22
N ASP A 175 -2.20 7.49 -16.58
CA ASP A 175 -1.40 8.56 -17.20
C ASP A 175 -0.02 8.10 -17.71
N GLY A 176 0.23 6.80 -17.75
CA GLY A 176 1.47 6.21 -18.21
C GLY A 176 1.40 4.70 -18.35
N ARG A 177 2.42 4.12 -19.00
CA ARG A 177 2.49 2.67 -19.22
C ARG A 177 3.14 1.96 -18.05
N ILE A 178 2.48 0.88 -17.60
CA ILE A 178 3.00 -0.07 -16.62
C ILE A 178 2.76 -1.50 -17.15
N ARG A 179 3.49 -2.46 -16.60
CA ARG A 179 3.26 -3.88 -16.89
C ARG A 179 2.23 -4.45 -15.92
N ILE A 180 1.52 -5.48 -16.36
CA ILE A 180 0.80 -6.39 -15.49
C ILE A 180 1.60 -7.69 -15.54
N ASP A 181 2.10 -8.14 -14.41
CA ASP A 181 2.75 -9.44 -14.33
C ASP A 181 1.64 -10.51 -14.29
N GLU A 182 1.22 -10.93 -15.48
CA GLU A 182 0.30 -12.06 -15.68
C GLU A 182 1.14 -13.34 -15.59
N GLY A 183 1.42 -13.82 -14.38
CA GLY A 183 2.13 -15.08 -14.27
C GLY A 183 1.24 -16.22 -13.79
N PRO A 184 1.10 -17.32 -14.56
CA PRO A 184 0.85 -18.60 -13.92
C PRO A 184 2.06 -19.02 -13.05
N ASP A 185 3.25 -18.57 -13.38
CA ASP A 185 4.50 -18.91 -12.72
C ASP A 185 4.96 -17.89 -11.68
N GLY A 186 4.44 -16.66 -11.68
CA GLY A 186 4.66 -15.66 -10.61
C GLY A 186 3.86 -15.95 -9.35
N MET A 187 2.92 -16.87 -9.43
CA MET A 187 2.23 -17.50 -8.30
C MET A 187 2.94 -18.81 -7.89
N ALA A 188 4.25 -18.86 -7.97
CA ALA A 188 4.94 -19.87 -7.20
C ALA A 188 4.41 -19.80 -5.78
N GLN A 189 3.67 -20.81 -5.41
CA GLN A 189 3.16 -21.05 -4.08
C GLN A 189 4.21 -20.58 -3.09
N LEU A 190 3.91 -19.50 -2.35
CA LEU A 190 4.71 -19.19 -1.18
C LEU A 190 4.73 -20.46 -0.35
N PRO A 191 5.93 -21.06 -0.09
CA PRO A 191 6.00 -22.23 0.75
C PRO A 191 5.38 -21.86 2.10
N GLY A 192 4.24 -22.42 2.43
CA GLY A 192 3.53 -22.18 3.71
C GLY A 192 2.18 -21.47 3.64
N MET A 193 1.66 -21.07 2.48
CA MET A 193 0.24 -20.72 2.35
C MET A 193 -0.59 -22.02 2.19
N ALA A 194 -0.61 -22.83 3.24
CA ALA A 194 -1.74 -23.71 3.47
C ALA A 194 -3.01 -22.87 3.56
N ALA A 195 -4.13 -23.43 3.08
CA ALA A 195 -5.45 -22.84 3.27
C ALA A 195 -5.57 -22.29 4.70
N PRO A 196 -6.24 -21.13 4.91
CA PRO A 196 -6.35 -20.57 6.24
C PRO A 196 -6.83 -21.67 7.18
N ALA A 197 -5.95 -22.05 8.11
CA ALA A 197 -6.37 -22.86 9.24
C ALA A 197 -7.55 -22.13 9.85
N GLU A 198 -8.62 -22.85 10.15
CA GLU A 198 -9.80 -22.32 10.83
C GLU A 198 -9.32 -21.47 12.00
N VAL A 199 -9.52 -20.17 11.87
CA VAL A 199 -9.18 -19.20 12.89
C VAL A 199 -10.12 -19.50 14.06
N THR A 200 -9.60 -20.11 15.09
CA THR A 200 -10.34 -20.26 16.35
C THR A 200 -10.74 -18.87 16.85
N PRO A 201 -11.97 -18.69 17.34
CA PRO A 201 -12.54 -17.36 17.66
C PRO A 201 -11.82 -16.59 18.80
N GLU A 202 -10.78 -17.13 19.40
CA GLU A 202 -10.03 -16.51 20.48
C GLU A 202 -8.90 -15.55 20.03
N GLN A 203 -8.41 -15.66 18.79
CA GLN A 203 -7.30 -14.82 18.31
C GLN A 203 -7.64 -13.34 18.06
N PRO A 204 -8.84 -12.95 17.61
CA PRO A 204 -9.16 -11.54 17.42
C PRO A 204 -9.17 -10.73 18.72
N PHE A 205 -9.54 -11.34 19.86
CA PHE A 205 -9.56 -10.66 21.15
C PHE A 205 -8.16 -10.31 21.67
N ALA A 206 -7.19 -11.19 21.52
CA ALA A 206 -5.82 -10.94 21.97
C ALA A 206 -5.14 -9.82 21.18
N VAL A 207 -5.38 -9.73 19.87
CA VAL A 207 -4.85 -8.66 19.01
C VAL A 207 -5.52 -7.33 19.36
N LEU A 208 -6.84 -7.32 19.53
CA LEU A 208 -7.58 -6.10 19.88
C LEU A 208 -7.16 -5.57 21.26
N THR A 209 -6.95 -6.48 22.23
CA THR A 209 -6.49 -6.12 23.57
C THR A 209 -5.08 -5.53 23.55
N ALA A 210 -4.18 -6.06 22.72
CA ALA A 210 -2.83 -5.53 22.54
C ALA A 210 -2.84 -4.14 21.87
N GLU A 211 -3.71 -3.91 20.90
CA GLU A 211 -3.85 -2.59 20.25
C GLU A 211 -4.43 -1.54 21.21
N ILE A 212 -5.43 -1.90 22.01
CA ILE A 212 -6.01 -1.04 23.03
C ILE A 212 -4.95 -0.67 24.09
N ALA A 213 -4.14 -1.63 24.55
CA ALA A 213 -3.06 -1.37 25.50
C ALA A 213 -1.99 -0.43 24.92
N LEU A 214 -1.67 -0.57 23.63
CA LEU A 214 -0.73 0.31 22.93
C LEU A 214 -1.26 1.75 22.78
N LEU A 215 -2.56 1.89 22.54
CA LEU A 215 -3.22 3.19 22.45
C LEU A 215 -3.28 3.89 23.80
N HIS A 216 -3.56 3.16 24.90
CA HIS A 216 -3.52 3.68 26.25
C HIS A 216 -2.11 4.15 26.63
N ALA A 217 -1.08 3.35 26.39
CA ALA A 217 0.30 3.74 26.66
C ALA A 217 0.75 4.99 25.87
N ARG A 218 0.19 5.18 24.65
CA ARG A 218 0.43 6.42 23.87
C ARG A 218 -0.29 7.62 24.45
N LEU A 219 -1.52 7.46 24.90
CA LEU A 219 -2.29 8.52 25.56
C LEU A 219 -1.60 8.96 26.84
N ASP A 220 -1.17 8.02 27.69
CA ASP A 220 -0.44 8.31 28.92
C ASP A 220 0.86 9.09 28.68
N ASN A 221 1.59 8.70 27.62
CA ASN A 221 2.81 9.41 27.23
C ASN A 221 2.55 10.82 26.70
N LEU A 222 1.42 11.05 26.03
CA LEU A 222 1.03 12.38 25.56
C LEU A 222 0.55 13.26 26.73
N GLN A 223 -0.20 12.69 27.67
CA GLN A 223 -0.62 13.40 28.89
C GLN A 223 0.57 13.81 29.75
N ALA A 224 1.51 12.88 30.02
CA ALA A 224 2.73 13.19 30.75
C ALA A 224 3.60 14.30 30.12
N ARG A 225 3.49 14.49 28.79
CA ARG A 225 4.19 15.56 28.06
C ARG A 225 3.45 16.89 28.04
N LEU A 226 2.17 16.90 28.41
CA LEU A 226 1.36 18.12 28.52
C LEU A 226 1.38 18.65 29.95
N ASP A 227 1.62 17.78 30.95
CA ASP A 227 1.61 18.09 32.37
C ASP A 227 3.01 18.47 32.90
N GLY A 228 4.05 18.47 32.09
CA GLY A 228 5.42 18.86 32.44
C GLY A 228 5.96 19.98 31.57
#